data_8eaffeca51cc89939b5fb2ee86a48526
#
_entry.id   8eaffeca51cc89939b5fb2ee86a48526
#
_cell.length_a   1.000
_cell.length_b   1.000
_cell.length_c   1.000
_cell.angle_alpha   90.00
_cell.angle_beta   90.00
_cell.angle_gamma   90.00
#
_symmetry.space_group_name_H-M   'P 1'
#
loop_
_entity.id
_entity.type
_entity.pdbx_description
1 polymer ?
#
loop_
_entity_poly.entity_id
_entity_poly.type
_entity_poly.pdbx_seq_one_letter_code
_entity_poly.pdbx_strand_id
1 'polypeptide(L)'
;SMNGWNLNPNVRKDSNDYPINTDDTDINPLMFNAVGGSTIHWTGSTPRFHPSDFKVKTLDGLAYDWPITYWDLEPFYDKNDEMMGVSGINGDPGNPKRSPRQMPPLPLGEDGKLIAKAFDGLGWHWWPSDANVNSIDYKGRKACNMCGPLNYGCPRQAKASSDVTYIPYAIKNGAELRVRARVSKIETDNKGNVTGALYFDKDNKEH
;
A
#
# COMPACT_ATOMS: atom_id res chain seq x y z
N SER A 1 -11.37 -28.14 -8.64
CA SER A 1 -11.24 -27.04 -9.60
C SER A 1 -11.40 -25.73 -8.86
N MET A 2 -10.39 -24.86 -8.92
CA MET A 2 -10.46 -23.49 -8.39
C MET A 2 -11.29 -22.60 -9.34
N ASN A 3 -12.50 -23.02 -9.65
CA ASN A 3 -13.41 -22.27 -10.48
C ASN A 3 -14.03 -21.16 -9.64
N GLY A 4 -13.51 -19.96 -9.76
CA GLY A 4 -14.10 -18.76 -9.15
C GLY A 4 -13.11 -17.73 -8.59
N TRP A 5 -11.81 -17.98 -8.61
CA TRP A 5 -10.84 -16.98 -8.20
C TRP A 5 -10.40 -16.17 -9.41
N ASN A 6 -10.99 -15.01 -9.58
CA ASN A 6 -10.49 -14.06 -10.56
C ASN A 6 -9.28 -13.33 -9.96
N LEU A 7 -8.10 -13.54 -10.53
CA LEU A 7 -6.86 -12.88 -10.12
C LEU A 7 -6.82 -11.39 -10.53
N ASN A 8 -7.70 -10.97 -11.43
CA ASN A 8 -7.80 -9.60 -11.84
C ASN A 8 -8.57 -8.78 -10.78
N PRO A 9 -7.96 -7.83 -10.09
CA PRO A 9 -8.64 -6.99 -9.11
C PRO A 9 -9.68 -6.04 -9.74
N ASN A 10 -9.67 -5.85 -11.06
CA ASN A 10 -10.68 -5.08 -11.79
C ASN A 10 -12.00 -5.84 -11.90
N VAL A 11 -12.50 -6.33 -10.77
CA VAL A 11 -13.80 -7.01 -10.73
C VAL A 11 -14.90 -5.95 -10.71
N ARG A 12 -15.67 -5.89 -11.78
CA ARG A 12 -16.82 -4.98 -11.93
C ARG A 12 -17.94 -5.72 -12.64
N LYS A 13 -19.17 -5.27 -12.42
CA LYS A 13 -20.37 -5.91 -12.99
C LYS A 13 -20.34 -5.86 -14.51
N ASP A 14 -20.02 -4.72 -15.08
CA ASP A 14 -19.79 -4.50 -16.50
C ASP A 14 -18.77 -3.39 -16.72
N SER A 15 -18.40 -3.13 -17.97
CA SER A 15 -17.40 -2.10 -18.32
C SER A 15 -17.85 -0.66 -17.99
N ASN A 16 -19.14 -0.43 -17.82
CA ASN A 16 -19.71 0.90 -17.55
C ASN A 16 -19.83 1.19 -16.05
N ASP A 17 -19.69 0.18 -15.19
CA ASP A 17 -19.80 0.35 -13.74
C ASP A 17 -18.77 1.36 -13.20
N TYR A 18 -17.52 1.21 -13.60
CA TYR A 18 -16.48 2.24 -13.44
C TYR A 18 -15.51 2.16 -14.61
N PRO A 19 -15.75 2.95 -15.66
CA PRO A 19 -14.95 2.89 -16.89
C PRO A 19 -13.51 3.31 -16.63
N ILE A 20 -12.56 2.63 -17.28
CA ILE A 20 -11.14 2.95 -17.29
C ILE A 20 -10.79 3.40 -18.70
N ASN A 21 -10.32 4.63 -18.84
CA ASN A 21 -9.80 5.13 -20.11
C ASN A 21 -8.35 4.66 -20.27
N THR A 22 -8.08 3.93 -21.35
CA THR A 22 -6.75 3.45 -21.74
C THR A 22 -6.38 3.88 -23.15
N ASP A 23 -7.09 4.85 -23.74
CA ASP A 23 -6.93 5.23 -25.16
C ASP A 23 -5.53 5.76 -25.47
N ASP A 24 -4.89 6.42 -24.51
CA ASP A 24 -3.59 7.05 -24.68
C ASP A 24 -2.43 6.29 -23.98
N THR A 25 -2.64 5.01 -23.60
CA THR A 25 -1.62 4.23 -22.88
C THR A 25 -1.75 2.73 -23.14
N ASP A 26 -0.60 2.05 -23.25
CA ASP A 26 -0.52 0.59 -23.29
C ASP A 26 -0.68 -0.05 -21.89
N ILE A 27 -0.76 0.77 -20.85
CA ILE A 27 -0.88 0.28 -19.46
C ILE A 27 -2.34 -0.09 -19.20
N ASN A 28 -2.56 -1.34 -18.79
CA ASN A 28 -3.84 -1.80 -18.25
C ASN A 28 -3.80 -1.74 -16.73
N PRO A 29 -4.33 -0.68 -16.09
CA PRO A 29 -4.23 -0.49 -14.64
C PRO A 29 -5.07 -1.53 -13.91
N LEU A 30 -4.47 -2.18 -12.92
CA LEU A 30 -5.19 -3.06 -11.99
C LEU A 30 -5.80 -2.20 -10.88
N MET A 31 -7.13 -2.11 -10.86
CA MET A 31 -7.87 -1.32 -9.89
C MET A 31 -8.87 -2.20 -9.14
N PHE A 32 -9.00 -1.97 -7.84
CA PHE A 32 -10.02 -2.60 -7.02
C PHE A 32 -10.90 -1.54 -6.36
N ASN A 33 -12.17 -1.52 -6.73
CA ASN A 33 -13.12 -0.52 -6.28
C ASN A 33 -13.94 -1.04 -5.09
N ALA A 34 -13.37 -0.93 -3.89
CA ALA A 34 -14.02 -1.26 -2.63
C ALA A 34 -13.47 -0.37 -1.51
N VAL A 35 -14.08 -0.42 -0.33
CA VAL A 35 -13.53 0.22 0.88
C VAL A 35 -12.13 -0.39 1.14
N GLY A 36 -11.11 0.46 1.19
CA GLY A 36 -9.71 0.01 1.24
C GLY A 36 -8.99 0.02 -0.11
N GLY A 37 -9.74 0.02 -1.20
CA GLY A 37 -9.20 0.08 -2.56
C GLY A 37 -8.18 -1.02 -2.84
N SER A 38 -7.22 -0.74 -3.71
CA SER A 38 -6.18 -1.69 -4.12
C SER A 38 -5.26 -2.15 -2.98
N THR A 39 -5.28 -1.48 -1.81
CA THR A 39 -4.52 -1.95 -0.63
C THR A 39 -5.04 -3.29 -0.08
N ILE A 40 -6.26 -3.71 -0.43
CA ILE A 40 -6.77 -5.04 -0.09
C ILE A 40 -5.98 -6.13 -0.81
N HIS A 41 -5.48 -5.85 -2.02
CA HIS A 41 -4.78 -6.81 -2.88
C HIS A 41 -3.25 -6.66 -2.86
N TRP A 42 -2.68 -5.68 -2.18
CA TRP A 42 -1.24 -5.55 -2.09
C TRP A 42 -0.62 -6.61 -1.18
N THR A 43 0.67 -6.83 -1.32
CA THR A 43 1.40 -7.85 -0.56
C THR A 43 1.86 -7.40 0.83
N GLY A 44 1.72 -6.10 1.11
CA GLY A 44 2.20 -5.51 2.37
C GLY A 44 3.72 -5.24 2.39
N SER A 45 4.44 -5.47 1.30
CA SER A 45 5.84 -5.06 1.20
C SER A 45 5.95 -3.54 1.19
N THR A 46 6.80 -2.99 2.05
CA THR A 46 6.85 -1.54 2.28
C THR A 46 8.27 -1.00 2.45
N PRO A 47 9.16 -1.24 1.47
CA PRO A 47 10.46 -0.60 1.47
C PRO A 47 10.28 0.92 1.34
N ARG A 48 11.06 1.70 2.10
CA ARG A 48 11.16 3.14 1.84
C ARG A 48 12.07 3.37 0.64
N PHE A 49 11.79 4.41 -0.14
CA PHE A 49 12.75 4.86 -1.15
C PHE A 49 14.08 5.21 -0.51
N HIS A 50 15.17 4.94 -1.24
CA HIS A 50 16.50 5.36 -0.82
C HIS A 50 16.71 6.85 -1.16
N PRO A 51 17.54 7.60 -0.43
CA PRO A 51 17.83 9.01 -0.77
C PRO A 51 18.27 9.25 -2.22
N SER A 52 18.98 8.30 -2.83
CA SER A 52 19.37 8.34 -4.25
C SER A 52 18.20 8.34 -5.21
N ASP A 53 17.07 7.70 -4.85
CA ASP A 53 15.89 7.60 -5.71
C ASP A 53 15.24 8.96 -5.98
N PHE A 54 15.51 9.94 -5.12
CA PHE A 54 15.05 11.32 -5.29
C PHE A 54 15.96 12.15 -6.21
N LYS A 55 17.11 11.62 -6.64
CA LYS A 55 18.16 12.31 -7.39
C LYS A 55 18.63 11.56 -8.65
N VAL A 56 17.73 10.80 -9.25
CA VAL A 56 18.04 9.93 -10.40
C VAL A 56 18.61 10.73 -11.58
N LYS A 57 18.06 11.92 -11.87
CA LYS A 57 18.60 12.77 -12.94
C LYS A 57 20.01 13.25 -12.64
N THR A 58 20.26 13.70 -11.43
CA THR A 58 21.58 14.18 -11.00
C THR A 58 22.62 13.06 -10.96
N LEU A 59 22.25 11.87 -10.48
CA LEU A 59 23.17 10.76 -10.25
C LEU A 59 23.41 9.92 -11.51
N ASP A 60 22.35 9.63 -12.27
CA ASP A 60 22.38 8.66 -13.37
C ASP A 60 22.16 9.31 -14.74
N GLY A 61 21.82 10.61 -14.80
CA GLY A 61 21.52 11.32 -16.04
C GLY A 61 20.16 10.99 -16.66
N LEU A 62 19.33 10.14 -16.01
CA LEU A 62 18.05 9.63 -16.51
C LEU A 62 16.88 10.25 -15.75
N ALA A 63 15.67 10.22 -16.36
CA ALA A 63 14.42 10.70 -15.75
C ALA A 63 14.52 12.13 -15.19
N TYR A 64 13.96 12.37 -13.98
CA TYR A 64 13.94 13.67 -13.32
C TYR A 64 14.26 13.50 -11.83
N ASP A 65 14.85 14.53 -11.22
CA ASP A 65 14.94 14.61 -9.76
C ASP A 65 13.57 14.96 -9.19
N TRP A 66 13.26 14.42 -8.03
CA TRP A 66 12.09 14.83 -7.26
C TRP A 66 12.32 16.24 -6.68
N PRO A 67 11.27 17.09 -6.58
CA PRO A 67 11.37 18.42 -5.98
C PRO A 67 11.52 18.38 -4.45
N ILE A 68 11.52 17.20 -3.86
CA ILE A 68 11.69 16.91 -2.43
C ILE A 68 12.81 15.89 -2.23
N THR A 69 13.24 15.70 -1.01
CA THR A 69 14.27 14.73 -0.61
C THR A 69 13.66 13.61 0.26
N TYR A 70 14.43 12.55 0.48
CA TYR A 70 14.10 11.52 1.47
C TYR A 70 13.80 12.13 2.85
N TRP A 71 14.61 13.11 3.28
CA TRP A 71 14.53 13.70 4.61
C TRP A 71 13.26 14.54 4.82
N ASP A 72 12.72 15.10 3.75
CA ASP A 72 11.42 15.78 3.79
C ASP A 72 10.27 14.77 4.04
N LEU A 73 10.41 13.52 3.57
CA LEU A 73 9.41 12.46 3.74
C LEU A 73 9.62 11.61 4.98
N GLU A 74 10.82 11.53 5.54
CA GLU A 74 11.14 10.63 6.66
C GLU A 74 10.16 10.76 7.84
N PRO A 75 9.79 11.97 8.32
CA PRO A 75 8.83 12.10 9.41
C PRO A 75 7.43 11.55 9.07
N PHE A 76 7.06 11.56 7.80
CA PHE A 76 5.78 11.00 7.33
C PHE A 76 5.85 9.50 7.15
N TYR A 77 6.99 8.96 6.70
CA TYR A 77 7.25 7.53 6.72
C TYR A 77 7.11 6.97 8.14
N ASP A 78 7.71 7.61 9.14
CA ASP A 78 7.62 7.19 10.53
C ASP A 78 6.16 7.19 11.05
N LYS A 79 5.38 8.22 10.75
CA LYS A 79 3.95 8.28 11.08
C LYS A 79 3.15 7.17 10.41
N ASN A 80 3.45 6.90 9.13
CA ASN A 80 2.78 5.84 8.38
C ASN A 80 3.16 4.46 8.95
N ASP A 81 4.45 4.23 9.23
CA ASP A 81 4.94 2.98 9.82
C ASP A 81 4.27 2.71 11.18
N GLU A 82 4.11 3.75 12.00
CA GLU A 82 3.38 3.64 13.27
C GLU A 82 1.87 3.36 13.06
N MET A 83 1.21 4.06 12.12
CA MET A 83 -0.21 3.88 11.85
C MET A 83 -0.50 2.47 11.33
N MET A 84 0.25 2.02 10.36
CA MET A 84 0.05 0.74 9.71
C MET A 84 0.66 -0.43 10.47
N GLY A 85 1.72 -0.19 11.22
CA GLY A 85 2.53 -1.21 11.87
C GLY A 85 3.46 -1.91 10.87
N VAL A 86 4.76 -1.78 11.11
CA VAL A 86 5.79 -2.40 10.25
C VAL A 86 6.56 -3.46 11.04
N SER A 87 6.60 -4.68 10.49
CA SER A 87 7.49 -5.74 10.94
C SER A 87 8.81 -5.68 10.17
N GLY A 88 9.93 -5.82 10.87
CA GLY A 88 11.24 -5.75 10.25
C GLY A 88 12.37 -5.79 11.27
N ILE A 89 13.61 -5.68 10.79
CA ILE A 89 14.81 -5.58 11.61
C ILE A 89 15.39 -4.16 11.48
N ASN A 90 15.85 -3.62 12.60
CA ASN A 90 16.52 -2.32 12.62
C ASN A 90 18.00 -2.45 12.22
N GLY A 91 18.55 -1.35 11.68
CA GLY A 91 20.00 -1.21 11.50
C GLY A 91 20.55 -1.79 10.20
N ASP A 92 19.70 -1.95 9.17
CA ASP A 92 20.18 -2.29 7.83
C ASP A 92 21.23 -1.27 7.35
N PRO A 93 22.49 -1.67 7.13
CA PRO A 93 23.55 -0.75 6.70
C PRO A 93 23.36 -0.23 5.25
N GLY A 94 22.53 -0.88 4.44
CA GLY A 94 22.18 -0.44 3.09
C GLY A 94 21.18 0.72 3.06
N ASN A 95 20.61 1.08 4.20
CA ASN A 95 19.59 2.12 4.31
C ASN A 95 19.98 3.24 5.28
N PRO A 96 19.42 4.45 5.14
CA PRO A 96 19.58 5.49 6.16
C PRO A 96 19.18 4.99 7.54
N LYS A 97 19.84 5.52 8.58
CA LYS A 97 19.42 5.29 9.96
C LYS A 97 18.00 5.86 10.15
N ARG A 98 17.12 5.09 10.73
CA ARG A 98 15.70 5.44 10.89
C ARG A 98 15.12 4.91 12.21
N SER A 99 13.91 5.34 12.53
CA SER A 99 13.18 4.92 13.73
C SER A 99 13.02 3.40 13.81
N PRO A 100 13.00 2.81 15.01
CA PRO A 100 12.82 1.39 15.20
C PRO A 100 11.53 0.87 14.58
N ARG A 101 11.56 -0.35 14.07
CA ARG A 101 10.35 -1.05 13.61
C ARG A 101 9.43 -1.34 14.78
N GLN A 102 8.11 -1.28 14.53
CA GLN A 102 7.09 -1.49 15.54
C GLN A 102 7.03 -2.93 16.04
N MET A 103 7.51 -3.87 15.24
CA MET A 103 7.48 -5.30 15.54
C MET A 103 8.67 -6.02 14.92
N PRO A 104 9.05 -7.21 15.49
CA PRO A 104 10.08 -8.06 14.88
C PRO A 104 9.67 -8.47 13.45
N PRO A 105 10.64 -8.91 12.64
CA PRO A 105 10.36 -9.35 11.27
C PRO A 105 9.45 -10.58 11.27
N LEU A 106 8.73 -10.77 10.17
CA LEU A 106 8.08 -12.04 9.89
C LEU A 106 9.14 -13.15 9.76
N PRO A 107 8.83 -14.39 10.18
CA PRO A 107 9.76 -15.49 10.06
C PRO A 107 10.06 -15.78 8.58
N LEU A 108 11.32 -16.03 8.28
CA LEU A 108 11.71 -16.52 6.96
C LEU A 108 11.12 -17.93 6.74
N GLY A 109 10.56 -18.16 5.55
CA GLY A 109 10.25 -19.51 5.08
C GLY A 109 11.54 -20.36 4.87
N GLU A 110 11.38 -21.65 4.66
CA GLU A 110 12.54 -22.55 4.47
C GLU A 110 13.40 -22.13 3.27
N ASP A 111 12.78 -21.70 2.16
CA ASP A 111 13.48 -21.17 1.00
C ASP A 111 14.29 -19.91 1.35
N GLY A 112 13.68 -19.00 2.10
CA GLY A 112 14.35 -17.79 2.57
C GLY A 112 15.55 -18.07 3.46
N LYS A 113 15.47 -19.09 4.33
CA LYS A 113 16.60 -19.52 5.18
C LYS A 113 17.74 -20.08 4.35
N LEU A 114 17.44 -20.86 3.30
CA LEU A 114 18.45 -21.41 2.40
C LEU A 114 19.17 -20.31 1.62
N ILE A 115 18.43 -19.33 1.10
CA ILE A 115 18.97 -18.16 0.40
C ILE A 115 19.85 -17.33 1.34
N ALA A 116 19.36 -17.03 2.54
CA ALA A 116 20.12 -16.30 3.55
C ALA A 116 21.46 -16.99 3.86
N LYS A 117 21.43 -18.30 4.10
CA LYS A 117 22.64 -19.10 4.32
C LYS A 117 23.63 -19.07 3.14
N ALA A 118 23.11 -19.08 1.91
CA ALA A 118 23.97 -19.00 0.71
C ALA A 118 24.62 -17.60 0.62
N PHE A 119 23.89 -16.54 0.91
CA PHE A 119 24.42 -15.16 0.91
C PHE A 119 25.47 -14.97 2.00
N ASP A 120 25.24 -15.52 3.20
CA ASP A 120 26.24 -15.52 4.28
C ASP A 120 27.54 -16.23 3.84
N GLY A 121 27.41 -17.37 3.15
CA GLY A 121 28.55 -18.10 2.62
C GLY A 121 29.35 -17.38 1.52
N LEU A 122 28.70 -16.47 0.81
CA LEU A 122 29.31 -15.63 -0.23
C LEU A 122 29.77 -14.25 0.32
N GLY A 123 29.49 -13.94 1.58
CA GLY A 123 29.74 -12.61 2.15
C GLY A 123 28.84 -11.52 1.55
N TRP A 124 27.69 -11.88 1.01
CA TRP A 124 26.74 -10.94 0.44
C TRP A 124 25.80 -10.41 1.49
N HIS A 125 25.45 -9.13 1.37
CA HIS A 125 24.45 -8.51 2.23
C HIS A 125 23.05 -9.01 1.89
N TRP A 126 22.26 -9.31 2.90
CA TRP A 126 20.83 -9.58 2.81
C TRP A 126 20.11 -9.03 4.04
N TRP A 127 18.83 -8.73 3.90
CA TRP A 127 18.00 -8.22 4.98
C TRP A 127 16.54 -8.65 4.80
N PRO A 128 15.81 -9.00 5.87
CA PRO A 128 14.38 -9.24 5.79
C PRO A 128 13.66 -7.98 5.31
N SER A 129 12.80 -8.11 4.31
CA SER A 129 12.01 -6.99 3.82
C SER A 129 11.08 -6.45 4.91
N ASP A 130 11.00 -5.14 5.02
CA ASP A 130 9.96 -4.48 5.83
C ASP A 130 8.58 -4.82 5.29
N ALA A 131 7.64 -5.14 6.18
CA ALA A 131 6.29 -5.50 5.80
C ALA A 131 5.24 -4.85 6.70
N ASN A 132 4.22 -4.27 6.11
CA ASN A 132 3.01 -3.82 6.81
C ASN A 132 2.11 -5.02 7.15
N VAL A 133 2.68 -6.01 7.81
CA VAL A 133 2.00 -7.22 8.27
C VAL A 133 2.40 -7.49 9.71
N ASN A 134 1.43 -7.59 10.59
CA ASN A 134 1.68 -7.81 12.01
C ASN A 134 2.38 -9.14 12.24
N SER A 135 3.60 -9.12 12.77
CA SER A 135 4.29 -10.33 13.27
C SER A 135 3.92 -10.67 14.71
N ILE A 136 3.43 -9.69 15.46
CA ILE A 136 2.79 -9.82 16.78
C ILE A 136 1.47 -9.04 16.78
N ASP A 137 0.62 -9.21 17.77
CA ASP A 137 -0.61 -8.40 17.91
C ASP A 137 -0.25 -6.90 18.03
N TYR A 138 -0.87 -6.05 17.21
CA TYR A 138 -0.56 -4.62 17.15
C TYR A 138 -1.80 -3.77 16.88
N LYS A 139 -2.02 -2.72 17.67
CA LYS A 139 -3.16 -1.76 17.55
C LYS A 139 -4.51 -2.47 17.29
N GLY A 140 -4.81 -3.54 18.06
CA GLY A 140 -6.06 -4.30 17.97
C GLY A 140 -6.15 -5.32 16.82
N ARG A 141 -5.19 -5.34 15.92
CA ARG A 141 -5.09 -6.32 14.84
C ARG A 141 -4.22 -7.51 15.25
N LYS A 142 -4.62 -8.71 14.85
CA LYS A 142 -3.93 -9.95 15.20
C LYS A 142 -2.63 -10.16 14.41
N ALA A 143 -1.71 -10.91 15.00
CA ALA A 143 -0.52 -11.39 14.33
C ALA A 143 -0.86 -12.27 13.12
N CYS A 144 0.00 -12.26 12.11
CA CYS A 144 -0.07 -13.15 10.97
C CYS A 144 0.17 -14.60 11.41
N ASN A 145 -0.63 -15.54 10.91
CA ASN A 145 -0.47 -16.97 11.13
C ASN A 145 -0.01 -17.73 9.88
N MET A 146 0.52 -17.00 8.89
CA MET A 146 1.05 -17.55 7.64
C MET A 146 0.04 -18.41 6.85
N CYS A 147 -1.24 -18.02 6.85
CA CYS A 147 -2.34 -18.82 6.29
C CYS A 147 -2.41 -18.82 4.75
N GLY A 148 -1.57 -18.07 4.06
CA GLY A 148 -1.55 -18.07 2.60
C GLY A 148 -1.27 -16.71 1.97
N PRO A 149 -1.59 -16.53 0.68
CA PRO A 149 -1.23 -15.36 -0.09
C PRO A 149 -1.97 -14.10 0.37
N LEU A 150 -1.20 -13.06 0.67
CA LEU A 150 -1.69 -11.78 1.17
C LEU A 150 -2.47 -10.97 0.11
N ASN A 151 -2.19 -11.19 -1.18
CA ASN A 151 -2.80 -10.47 -2.29
C ASN A 151 -4.27 -10.81 -2.55
N TYR A 152 -4.84 -11.77 -1.84
CA TYR A 152 -6.29 -12.07 -1.87
C TYR A 152 -7.07 -11.42 -0.72
N GLY A 153 -6.44 -10.57 0.06
CA GLY A 153 -6.97 -10.04 1.30
C GLY A 153 -6.48 -10.80 2.53
N CYS A 154 -6.70 -10.22 3.71
CA CYS A 154 -6.24 -10.81 4.96
C CYS A 154 -7.40 -11.01 5.95
N PRO A 155 -7.93 -12.24 6.10
CA PRO A 155 -9.08 -12.49 6.99
C PRO A 155 -8.76 -12.24 8.47
N ARG A 156 -7.48 -12.25 8.86
CA ARG A 156 -7.04 -11.92 10.22
C ARG A 156 -6.81 -10.44 10.47
N GLN A 157 -6.88 -9.60 9.42
CA GLN A 157 -6.53 -8.18 9.47
C GLN A 157 -5.06 -7.93 9.91
N ALA A 158 -4.20 -8.93 9.80
CA ALA A 158 -2.79 -8.80 10.10
C ALA A 158 -2.08 -7.88 9.10
N LYS A 159 -2.44 -7.97 7.81
CA LYS A 159 -1.96 -7.05 6.79
C LYS A 159 -2.64 -5.69 6.93
N ALA A 160 -1.87 -4.63 6.91
CA ALA A 160 -2.34 -3.26 7.05
C ALA A 160 -2.84 -2.69 5.72
N SER A 161 -4.03 -3.08 5.30
CA SER A 161 -4.77 -2.37 4.26
C SER A 161 -5.52 -1.17 4.86
N SER A 162 -5.88 -0.19 4.04
CA SER A 162 -6.47 1.06 4.54
C SER A 162 -7.85 0.89 5.18
N ASP A 163 -8.61 -0.17 4.81
CA ASP A 163 -9.88 -0.53 5.43
C ASP A 163 -9.77 -0.96 6.91
N VAL A 164 -8.61 -1.46 7.32
CA VAL A 164 -8.36 -1.90 8.70
C VAL A 164 -7.44 -0.97 9.48
N THR A 165 -6.91 0.09 8.86
CA THR A 165 -6.01 1.06 9.48
C THR A 165 -6.56 2.48 9.42
N TYR A 166 -6.37 3.17 8.32
CA TYR A 166 -6.70 4.59 8.18
C TYR A 166 -8.21 4.88 8.19
N ILE A 167 -9.02 4.06 7.50
CA ILE A 167 -10.45 4.31 7.39
C ILE A 167 -11.16 4.23 8.73
N PRO A 168 -10.96 3.18 9.57
CA PRO A 168 -11.55 3.17 10.92
C PRO A 168 -11.09 4.33 11.79
N TYR A 169 -9.82 4.74 11.66
CA TYR A 169 -9.29 5.89 12.37
C TYR A 169 -9.94 7.20 11.91
N ALA A 170 -10.11 7.40 10.60
CA ALA A 170 -10.78 8.57 10.05
C ALA A 170 -12.24 8.66 10.53
N ILE A 171 -13.00 7.57 10.46
CA ILE A 171 -14.40 7.51 10.93
C ILE A 171 -14.47 7.84 12.42
N LYS A 172 -13.58 7.28 13.25
CA LYS A 172 -13.51 7.58 14.69
C LYS A 172 -13.27 9.07 14.96
N ASN A 173 -12.61 9.77 14.04
CA ASN A 173 -12.33 11.21 14.14
C ASN A 173 -13.34 12.08 13.37
N GLY A 174 -14.52 11.55 13.04
CA GLY A 174 -15.63 12.31 12.47
C GLY A 174 -15.69 12.36 10.94
N ALA A 175 -14.84 11.62 10.24
CA ALA A 175 -14.98 11.50 8.78
C ALA A 175 -16.21 10.66 8.41
N GLU A 176 -16.97 11.11 7.43
CA GLU A 176 -18.05 10.32 6.84
C GLU A 176 -17.51 9.45 5.70
N LEU A 177 -17.80 8.15 5.75
CA LEU A 177 -17.54 7.22 4.66
C LEU A 177 -18.84 6.94 3.90
N ARG A 178 -18.95 7.43 2.68
CA ARG A 178 -20.07 7.16 1.78
C ARG A 178 -19.71 6.07 0.79
N VAL A 179 -20.33 4.90 0.93
CA VAL A 179 -20.14 3.75 0.04
C VAL A 179 -21.16 3.76 -1.10
N ARG A 180 -20.86 3.03 -2.19
CA ARG A 180 -21.70 2.98 -3.40
C ARG A 180 -21.97 4.38 -3.96
N ALA A 181 -20.95 5.22 -3.92
CA ALA A 181 -20.97 6.60 -4.40
C ALA A 181 -19.80 6.76 -5.40
N ARG A 182 -20.10 6.66 -6.69
CA ARG A 182 -19.10 6.77 -7.76
C ARG A 182 -18.96 8.22 -8.16
N VAL A 183 -17.90 8.86 -7.71
CA VAL A 183 -17.60 10.26 -8.08
C VAL A 183 -17.25 10.32 -9.57
N SER A 184 -17.93 11.20 -10.30
CA SER A 184 -17.75 11.45 -11.73
C SER A 184 -17.06 12.80 -12.00
N LYS A 185 -17.20 13.76 -11.10
CA LYS A 185 -16.64 15.10 -11.30
C LYS A 185 -16.32 15.75 -9.96
N ILE A 186 -15.20 16.46 -9.92
CA ILE A 186 -14.89 17.40 -8.85
C ILE A 186 -15.31 18.79 -9.32
N GLU A 187 -16.10 19.49 -8.51
CA GLU A 187 -16.55 20.83 -8.81
C GLU A 187 -15.62 21.87 -8.20
N THR A 188 -15.36 22.93 -8.95
CA THR A 188 -14.48 24.02 -8.51
C THR A 188 -15.12 25.37 -8.77
N ASP A 189 -14.76 26.37 -7.97
CA ASP A 189 -15.09 27.75 -8.22
C ASP A 189 -14.20 28.38 -9.33
N ASN A 190 -14.45 29.63 -9.68
CA ASN A 190 -13.68 30.36 -10.68
C ASN A 190 -12.20 30.61 -10.30
N LYS A 191 -11.83 30.32 -9.04
CA LYS A 191 -10.45 30.43 -8.54
C LYS A 191 -9.75 29.07 -8.47
N GLY A 192 -10.45 27.99 -8.87
CA GLY A 192 -9.93 26.62 -8.82
C GLY A 192 -10.05 25.95 -7.44
N ASN A 193 -10.74 26.55 -6.47
CA ASN A 193 -10.99 25.90 -5.19
C ASN A 193 -12.09 24.86 -5.33
N VAL A 194 -11.90 23.70 -4.73
CA VAL A 194 -12.91 22.62 -4.71
C VAL A 194 -14.14 23.09 -3.91
N THR A 195 -15.31 22.97 -4.51
CA THR A 195 -16.61 23.35 -3.91
C THR A 195 -17.52 22.14 -3.67
N GLY A 196 -17.29 21.03 -4.37
CA GLY A 196 -18.10 19.83 -4.25
C GLY A 196 -17.58 18.67 -5.09
N ALA A 197 -18.33 17.59 -5.06
CA ALA A 197 -18.12 16.43 -5.91
C ALA A 197 -19.48 15.90 -6.39
N LEU A 198 -19.63 15.71 -7.68
CA LEU A 198 -20.78 15.08 -8.29
C LEU A 198 -20.57 13.57 -8.29
N TYR A 199 -21.53 12.81 -7.77
CA TYR A 199 -21.43 11.36 -7.73
C TYR A 199 -22.75 10.65 -8.09
N PHE A 200 -22.64 9.42 -8.50
CA PHE A 200 -23.77 8.53 -8.75
C PHE A 200 -23.88 7.49 -7.63
N ASP A 201 -25.08 7.30 -7.12
CA ASP A 201 -25.38 6.27 -6.13
C ASP A 201 -25.56 4.88 -6.76
N LYS A 202 -25.93 3.88 -5.93
CA LYS A 202 -26.17 2.50 -6.38
C LYS A 202 -27.29 2.35 -7.43
N ASP A 203 -28.19 3.32 -7.52
CA ASP A 203 -29.34 3.34 -8.45
C ASP A 203 -29.06 4.24 -9.66
N ASN A 204 -27.81 4.66 -9.87
CA ASN A 204 -27.35 5.61 -10.89
C ASN A 204 -28.04 6.99 -10.81
N LYS A 205 -28.51 7.36 -9.66
CA LYS A 205 -29.02 8.71 -9.43
C LYS A 205 -27.87 9.64 -9.10
N GLU A 206 -27.87 10.80 -9.73
CA GLU A 206 -26.89 11.86 -9.54
C GLU A 206 -27.16 12.67 -8.26
N HIS A 207 -26.09 13.01 -7.56
CA HIS A 207 -26.09 13.82 -6.33
C HIS A 207 -24.95 14.84 -6.36
#